data_f263973869ad5a1c1b3e0fe23d5460e2
#
_entry.id   f263973869ad5a1c1b3e0fe23d5460e2
#
_cell.length_a   1.000
_cell.length_b   1.000
_cell.length_c   1.000
_cell.angle_alpha   90.00
_cell.angle_beta   90.00
_cell.angle_gamma   90.00
#
_symmetry.space_group_name_H-M   'P 1'
#
loop_
_entity.id
_entity.type
_entity.pdbx_description
1 polymer ?
#
loop_
_entity_poly.entity_id
_entity_poly.type
_entity_poly.pdbx_seq_one_letter_code
_entity_poly.pdbx_strand_id
1 'polypeptide(L)'
;MRKLFVLIPGFLLCIQLISAQTSAFPEKPTGWVNDYAKLLEPNDAYSLNAKLGYYEDSTSTQIFLVTLDDHGDQPIAMLAAEIGQKWGVGQKGKENGLIILIYPADRQIYISPGYGLEEFLPDAICKRIIETEIKPSFKNGQYYEGLDKSTTVVMNLLSGVFTGDQYKKSPAEGGAIGGIIFLIILFFIIFRSRSGGSRSLGRNLPFWLALGMMSGSRNSHSGSFGGFSSGGGGFGGFSGGGGGSFGGGGAGGSW
;
A
#
# COMPACT_ATOMS: atom_id res chain seq x y z
N MET A 1 -13.08 -36.05 -55.77
CA MET A 1 -11.98 -36.08 -54.78
C MET A 1 -11.10 -34.83 -54.72
N ARG A 2 -11.43 -33.74 -55.40
CA ARG A 2 -10.60 -32.48 -55.42
C ARG A 2 -11.03 -31.40 -54.42
N LYS A 3 -12.14 -31.56 -53.71
CA LYS A 3 -12.67 -30.54 -52.77
C LYS A 3 -12.28 -30.77 -51.29
N LEU A 4 -11.66 -31.89 -50.96
CA LEU A 4 -11.29 -32.24 -49.59
C LEU A 4 -9.91 -31.65 -49.17
N PHE A 5 -9.07 -31.28 -50.14
CA PHE A 5 -7.69 -30.79 -49.90
C PHE A 5 -7.60 -29.30 -49.54
N VAL A 6 -8.66 -28.52 -49.68
CA VAL A 6 -8.64 -27.07 -49.43
C VAL A 6 -9.01 -26.74 -47.97
N LEU A 7 -9.66 -27.67 -47.25
CA LEU A 7 -10.09 -27.42 -45.85
C LEU A 7 -8.96 -27.67 -44.81
N ILE A 8 -7.98 -28.47 -45.15
CA ILE A 8 -6.88 -28.80 -44.20
C ILE A 8 -5.93 -27.64 -43.96
N PRO A 9 -5.48 -26.86 -44.97
CA PRO A 9 -4.60 -25.69 -44.70
C PRO A 9 -5.29 -24.55 -43.95
N GLY A 10 -6.62 -24.39 -44.06
CA GLY A 10 -7.37 -23.38 -43.31
C GLY A 10 -7.46 -23.67 -41.82
N PHE A 11 -7.55 -24.94 -41.45
CA PHE A 11 -7.57 -25.37 -40.05
C PHE A 11 -6.20 -25.27 -39.39
N LEU A 12 -5.11 -25.50 -40.15
CA LEU A 12 -3.74 -25.36 -39.65
C LEU A 12 -3.34 -23.89 -39.40
N LEU A 13 -3.96 -22.94 -40.14
CA LEU A 13 -3.68 -21.51 -39.95
C LEU A 13 -4.36 -20.92 -38.71
N CYS A 14 -5.49 -21.50 -38.25
CA CYS A 14 -6.16 -21.08 -37.00
C CYS A 14 -5.42 -21.48 -35.72
N ILE A 15 -4.49 -22.42 -35.77
CA ILE A 15 -3.74 -22.88 -34.58
C ILE A 15 -2.58 -21.93 -34.25
N GLN A 16 -2.19 -21.04 -35.16
CA GLN A 16 -1.05 -20.12 -34.94
C GLN A 16 -1.41 -18.84 -34.17
N LEU A 17 -2.68 -18.65 -33.79
CA LEU A 17 -3.14 -17.45 -33.04
C LEU A 17 -3.27 -17.69 -31.53
N ILE A 18 -2.68 -18.77 -31.00
CA ILE A 18 -2.43 -18.84 -29.56
C ILE A 18 -1.23 -17.92 -29.31
N SER A 19 -1.49 -16.65 -29.25
CA SER A 19 -0.53 -15.67 -28.70
C SER A 19 -0.15 -16.16 -27.31
N ALA A 20 1.10 -16.58 -27.16
CA ALA A 20 1.66 -16.77 -25.84
C ALA A 20 1.41 -15.48 -25.07
N GLN A 21 0.54 -15.51 -24.09
CA GLN A 21 0.38 -14.40 -23.15
C GLN A 21 1.71 -14.31 -22.41
N THR A 22 2.56 -13.42 -22.89
CA THR A 22 3.80 -13.08 -22.20
C THR A 22 3.37 -12.52 -20.84
N SER A 23 3.74 -13.19 -19.77
CA SER A 23 3.47 -12.66 -18.42
C SER A 23 4.09 -11.27 -18.31
N ALA A 24 3.34 -10.32 -17.74
CA ALA A 24 3.76 -8.93 -17.59
C ALA A 24 4.98 -8.77 -16.65
N PHE A 25 5.50 -9.86 -16.09
CA PHE A 25 6.62 -9.86 -15.16
C PHE A 25 7.49 -11.12 -15.33
N PRO A 26 8.76 -11.09 -14.90
CA PRO A 26 9.68 -12.22 -14.96
C PRO A 26 9.15 -13.46 -14.20
N GLU A 27 9.49 -14.65 -14.70
CA GLU A 27 9.03 -15.91 -14.08
C GLU A 27 9.61 -16.16 -12.68
N LYS A 28 10.78 -15.61 -12.38
CA LYS A 28 11.47 -15.80 -11.10
C LYS A 28 12.06 -14.50 -10.58
N PRO A 29 12.03 -14.31 -9.25
CA PRO A 29 12.70 -13.17 -8.63
C PRO A 29 14.23 -13.33 -8.71
N THR A 30 14.94 -12.20 -8.71
CA THR A 30 16.41 -12.15 -8.62
C THR A 30 16.90 -11.94 -7.19
N GLY A 31 16.01 -11.54 -6.29
CA GLY A 31 16.27 -11.26 -4.88
C GLY A 31 14.98 -10.84 -4.20
N TRP A 32 15.08 -10.26 -3.02
CA TRP A 32 13.93 -9.68 -2.30
C TRP A 32 13.51 -8.33 -2.90
N VAL A 33 14.44 -7.60 -3.52
CA VAL A 33 14.17 -6.37 -4.28
C VAL A 33 14.35 -6.65 -5.76
N ASN A 34 13.28 -6.50 -6.53
CA ASN A 34 13.20 -6.74 -7.96
C ASN A 34 12.80 -5.44 -8.65
N ASP A 35 13.79 -4.57 -8.88
CA ASP A 35 13.60 -3.22 -9.40
C ASP A 35 13.73 -3.17 -10.93
N TYR A 36 12.68 -3.64 -11.63
CA TYR A 36 12.66 -3.66 -13.11
C TYR A 36 12.42 -2.27 -13.70
N ALA A 37 11.71 -1.40 -13.00
CA ALA A 37 11.46 -0.02 -13.41
C ALA A 37 12.63 0.94 -13.10
N LYS A 38 13.73 0.43 -12.52
CA LYS A 38 14.90 1.23 -12.13
C LYS A 38 14.52 2.46 -11.30
N LEU A 39 13.61 2.26 -10.33
CA LEU A 39 13.12 3.30 -9.44
C LEU A 39 14.17 3.71 -8.39
N LEU A 40 15.04 2.76 -8.02
CA LEU A 40 16.02 2.91 -6.95
C LEU A 40 17.43 3.05 -7.52
N GLU A 41 18.26 3.80 -6.81
CA GLU A 41 19.70 3.76 -7.06
C GLU A 41 20.27 2.37 -6.67
N PRO A 42 21.33 1.88 -7.34
CA PRO A 42 21.87 0.54 -7.10
C PRO A 42 22.25 0.27 -5.63
N ASN A 43 22.80 1.27 -4.92
CA ASN A 43 23.16 1.14 -3.51
C ASN A 43 21.92 1.05 -2.60
N ASP A 44 20.85 1.75 -2.94
CA ASP A 44 19.58 1.75 -2.22
C ASP A 44 18.87 0.40 -2.38
N ALA A 45 18.83 -0.11 -3.61
CA ALA A 45 18.30 -1.43 -3.91
C ALA A 45 19.08 -2.53 -3.18
N TYR A 46 20.41 -2.44 -3.15
CA TYR A 46 21.25 -3.37 -2.39
C TYR A 46 20.97 -3.32 -0.89
N SER A 47 20.86 -2.13 -0.31
CA SER A 47 20.60 -1.93 1.12
C SER A 47 19.23 -2.50 1.54
N LEU A 48 18.18 -2.23 0.76
CA LEU A 48 16.85 -2.81 0.98
C LEU A 48 16.87 -4.33 0.83
N ASN A 49 17.55 -4.85 -0.21
CA ASN A 49 17.65 -6.28 -0.44
C ASN A 49 18.33 -7.00 0.73
N ALA A 50 19.43 -6.44 1.26
CA ALA A 50 20.11 -6.97 2.44
C ALA A 50 19.22 -6.94 3.69
N LYS A 51 18.49 -5.84 3.91
CA LYS A 51 17.54 -5.69 5.02
C LYS A 51 16.43 -6.74 4.98
N LEU A 52 15.80 -6.92 3.82
CA LEU A 52 14.72 -7.88 3.64
C LEU A 52 15.20 -9.32 3.77
N GLY A 53 16.40 -9.62 3.25
CA GLY A 53 17.02 -10.94 3.40
C GLY A 53 17.35 -11.28 4.85
N TYR A 54 17.94 -10.34 5.59
CA TYR A 54 18.19 -10.53 7.03
C TYR A 54 16.89 -10.78 7.82
N TYR A 55 15.81 -10.09 7.44
CA TYR A 55 14.51 -10.31 8.08
C TYR A 55 13.95 -11.71 7.79
N GLU A 56 14.05 -12.19 6.55
CA GLU A 56 13.65 -13.57 6.22
C GLU A 56 14.47 -14.59 6.99
N ASP A 57 15.80 -14.43 7.03
CA ASP A 57 16.70 -15.33 7.75
C ASP A 57 16.33 -15.47 9.23
N SER A 58 15.86 -14.38 9.85
CA SER A 58 15.53 -14.34 11.27
C SER A 58 14.11 -14.79 11.61
N THR A 59 13.14 -14.59 10.68
CA THR A 59 11.71 -14.79 10.95
C THR A 59 11.04 -15.81 10.03
N SER A 60 11.72 -16.20 8.96
CA SER A 60 11.17 -16.97 7.84
C SER A 60 10.03 -16.27 7.07
N THR A 61 9.75 -15.00 7.36
CA THR A 61 8.75 -14.21 6.64
C THR A 61 9.38 -13.56 5.43
N GLN A 62 8.77 -13.75 4.27
CA GLN A 62 9.29 -13.26 3.00
C GLN A 62 8.60 -11.97 2.58
N ILE A 63 9.38 -10.91 2.43
CA ILE A 63 8.92 -9.61 1.92
C ILE A 63 9.61 -9.34 0.59
N PHE A 64 8.84 -9.26 -0.48
CA PHE A 64 9.34 -8.93 -1.82
C PHE A 64 8.89 -7.54 -2.22
N LEU A 65 9.83 -6.76 -2.71
CA LEU A 65 9.60 -5.46 -3.33
C LEU A 65 9.77 -5.62 -4.84
N VAL A 66 8.75 -5.22 -5.59
CA VAL A 66 8.73 -5.37 -7.05
C VAL A 66 8.36 -4.03 -7.67
N THR A 67 9.16 -3.53 -8.59
CA THR A 67 8.81 -2.39 -9.43
C THR A 67 8.67 -2.84 -10.88
N LEU A 68 7.65 -2.37 -11.58
CA LEU A 68 7.40 -2.68 -12.99
C LEU A 68 7.06 -1.40 -13.74
N ASP A 69 7.48 -1.30 -15.00
CA ASP A 69 7.19 -0.14 -15.85
C ASP A 69 5.77 -0.14 -16.37
N ASP A 70 5.21 -1.34 -16.62
CA ASP A 70 3.89 -1.51 -17.21
C ASP A 70 3.18 -2.70 -16.55
N HIS A 71 1.88 -2.56 -16.31
CA HIS A 71 1.02 -3.64 -15.80
C HIS A 71 0.02 -4.14 -16.85
N GLY A 72 0.09 -3.61 -18.08
CA GLY A 72 -0.92 -3.84 -19.10
C GLY A 72 -2.31 -3.39 -18.61
N ASP A 73 -3.33 -4.15 -18.99
CA ASP A 73 -4.72 -3.88 -18.59
C ASP A 73 -5.11 -4.57 -17.27
N GLN A 74 -4.15 -5.17 -16.54
CA GLN A 74 -4.46 -5.90 -15.30
C GLN A 74 -4.54 -4.97 -14.10
N PRO A 75 -5.54 -5.13 -13.20
CA PRO A 75 -5.56 -4.43 -11.93
C PRO A 75 -4.33 -4.79 -11.07
N ILE A 76 -3.67 -3.78 -10.50
CA ILE A 76 -2.44 -3.93 -9.69
C ILE A 76 -2.60 -4.96 -8.55
N ALA A 77 -3.79 -5.03 -7.95
CA ALA A 77 -4.09 -5.99 -6.88
C ALA A 77 -4.01 -7.45 -7.37
N MET A 78 -4.59 -7.72 -8.54
CA MET A 78 -4.57 -9.06 -9.13
C MET A 78 -3.14 -9.46 -9.52
N LEU A 79 -2.38 -8.51 -10.09
CA LEU A 79 -1.01 -8.79 -10.50
C LEU A 79 -0.09 -9.01 -9.30
N ALA A 80 -0.27 -8.27 -8.20
CA ALA A 80 0.48 -8.50 -6.97
C ALA A 80 0.24 -9.91 -6.40
N ALA A 81 -1.01 -10.37 -6.38
CA ALA A 81 -1.36 -11.72 -5.96
C ALA A 81 -0.79 -12.78 -6.91
N GLU A 82 -0.87 -12.55 -8.23
CA GLU A 82 -0.31 -13.45 -9.24
C GLU A 82 1.21 -13.60 -9.11
N ILE A 83 1.93 -12.50 -8.93
CA ILE A 83 3.38 -12.52 -8.66
C ILE A 83 3.67 -13.35 -7.42
N GLY A 84 2.98 -13.07 -6.30
CA GLY A 84 3.15 -13.81 -5.06
C GLY A 84 2.95 -15.32 -5.21
N GLN A 85 1.92 -15.73 -5.96
CA GLN A 85 1.64 -17.14 -6.24
C GLN A 85 2.66 -17.77 -7.18
N LYS A 86 2.99 -17.13 -8.31
CA LYS A 86 3.94 -17.67 -9.30
C LYS A 86 5.35 -17.77 -8.75
N TRP A 87 5.78 -16.80 -7.97
CA TRP A 87 7.10 -16.83 -7.35
C TRP A 87 7.15 -17.73 -6.11
N GLY A 88 5.99 -18.16 -5.60
CA GLY A 88 5.90 -19.00 -4.42
C GLY A 88 6.35 -18.26 -3.16
N VAL A 89 5.98 -16.96 -3.05
CA VAL A 89 6.40 -16.10 -1.94
C VAL A 89 5.72 -16.52 -0.65
N GLY A 90 6.52 -16.72 0.41
CA GLY A 90 6.07 -17.27 1.68
C GLY A 90 6.25 -18.79 1.78
N GLN A 91 6.15 -19.29 2.99
CA GLN A 91 6.29 -20.71 3.28
C GLN A 91 4.92 -21.41 3.19
N LYS A 92 4.91 -22.59 2.58
CA LYS A 92 3.72 -23.45 2.52
C LYS A 92 3.22 -23.78 3.93
N GLY A 93 1.93 -23.56 4.16
CA GLY A 93 1.29 -23.81 5.46
C GLY A 93 1.49 -22.71 6.51
N LYS A 94 2.36 -21.71 6.25
CA LYS A 94 2.46 -20.48 7.03
C LYS A 94 1.88 -19.29 6.29
N GLU A 95 1.89 -19.32 4.96
CA GLU A 95 1.35 -18.28 4.08
C GLU A 95 1.91 -16.88 4.42
N ASN A 96 3.19 -16.84 4.86
CA ASN A 96 3.86 -15.69 5.46
C ASN A 96 4.66 -14.87 4.43
N GLY A 97 4.08 -14.68 3.25
CA GLY A 97 4.64 -13.86 2.18
C GLY A 97 4.00 -12.47 2.10
N LEU A 98 4.75 -11.47 1.66
CA LEU A 98 4.28 -10.12 1.39
C LEU A 98 4.85 -9.64 0.06
N ILE A 99 3.99 -9.09 -0.80
CA ILE A 99 4.39 -8.39 -2.01
C ILE A 99 4.10 -6.90 -1.85
N ILE A 100 5.10 -6.06 -2.12
CA ILE A 100 4.96 -4.62 -2.31
C ILE A 100 5.21 -4.35 -3.79
N LEU A 101 4.15 -4.08 -4.54
CA LEU A 101 4.20 -3.85 -5.99
C LEU A 101 4.05 -2.38 -6.30
N ILE A 102 4.94 -1.85 -7.15
CA ILE A 102 5.01 -0.42 -7.47
C ILE A 102 5.04 -0.24 -8.99
N TYR A 103 4.21 0.68 -9.49
CA TYR A 103 4.21 1.18 -10.85
C TYR A 103 4.57 2.66 -10.85
N PRO A 104 5.83 3.03 -11.12
CA PRO A 104 6.26 4.41 -11.07
C PRO A 104 5.60 5.29 -12.15
N ALA A 105 5.36 4.74 -13.34
CA ALA A 105 4.74 5.46 -14.45
C ALA A 105 3.32 5.95 -14.10
N ASP A 106 2.51 5.09 -13.45
CA ASP A 106 1.14 5.39 -13.05
C ASP A 106 1.04 5.92 -11.62
N ARG A 107 2.17 6.01 -10.93
CA ARG A 107 2.23 6.40 -9.51
C ARG A 107 1.32 5.53 -8.64
N GLN A 108 1.31 4.24 -8.89
CA GLN A 108 0.51 3.28 -8.15
C GLN A 108 1.38 2.36 -7.31
N ILE A 109 0.86 2.01 -6.13
CA ILE A 109 1.46 1.04 -5.23
C ILE A 109 0.39 0.12 -4.66
N TYR A 110 0.75 -1.14 -4.45
CA TYR A 110 -0.10 -2.11 -3.78
C TYR A 110 0.71 -2.95 -2.80
N ILE A 111 0.17 -3.14 -1.60
CA ILE A 111 0.72 -4.04 -0.58
C ILE A 111 -0.23 -5.24 -0.50
N SER A 112 0.27 -6.43 -0.85
CA SER A 112 -0.49 -7.68 -0.86
C SER A 112 0.10 -8.67 0.14
N PRO A 113 -0.51 -8.84 1.31
CA PRO A 113 -0.13 -9.88 2.26
C PRO A 113 -0.65 -11.25 1.83
N GLY A 114 0.10 -12.30 2.12
CA GLY A 114 -0.39 -13.67 2.11
C GLY A 114 -1.32 -13.90 3.31
N TYR A 115 -2.13 -14.94 3.24
CA TYR A 115 -3.16 -15.24 4.25
C TYR A 115 -2.63 -15.30 5.69
N GLY A 116 -1.42 -15.82 5.89
CA GLY A 116 -0.81 -15.90 7.23
C GLY A 116 -0.41 -14.54 7.83
N LEU A 117 -0.39 -13.49 7.02
CA LEU A 117 -0.05 -12.12 7.47
C LEU A 117 -1.27 -11.22 7.63
N GLU A 118 -2.48 -11.63 7.20
CA GLU A 118 -3.68 -10.79 7.21
C GLU A 118 -4.11 -10.37 8.64
N GLU A 119 -3.82 -11.19 9.64
CA GLU A 119 -4.07 -10.85 11.04
C GLU A 119 -3.27 -9.62 11.48
N PHE A 120 -2.02 -9.51 11.02
CA PHE A 120 -1.10 -8.43 11.38
C PHE A 120 -1.20 -7.24 10.42
N LEU A 121 -1.46 -7.52 9.15
CA LEU A 121 -1.50 -6.58 8.03
C LEU A 121 -2.85 -6.60 7.31
N PRO A 122 -3.97 -6.36 8.00
CA PRO A 122 -5.25 -6.22 7.33
C PRO A 122 -5.24 -5.00 6.38
N ASP A 123 -6.16 -4.96 5.40
CA ASP A 123 -6.24 -3.92 4.37
C ASP A 123 -6.14 -2.50 4.93
N ALA A 124 -6.78 -2.23 6.06
CA ALA A 124 -6.76 -0.93 6.71
C ALA A 124 -5.36 -0.52 7.20
N ILE A 125 -4.53 -1.48 7.63
CA ILE A 125 -3.13 -1.25 8.03
C ILE A 125 -2.27 -1.07 6.79
N CYS A 126 -2.41 -1.92 5.76
CA CYS A 126 -1.71 -1.76 4.49
C CYS A 126 -1.99 -0.37 3.89
N LYS A 127 -3.26 0.05 3.88
CA LYS A 127 -3.65 1.39 3.41
C LYS A 127 -2.98 2.51 4.21
N ARG A 128 -2.96 2.39 5.54
CA ARG A 128 -2.32 3.38 6.39
C ARG A 128 -0.82 3.47 6.13
N ILE A 129 -0.10 2.34 6.01
CA ILE A 129 1.33 2.33 5.67
C ILE A 129 1.59 3.09 4.38
N ILE A 130 0.77 2.86 3.35
CA ILE A 130 0.88 3.60 2.09
C ILE A 130 0.70 5.11 2.31
N GLU A 131 -0.34 5.52 3.03
CA GLU A 131 -0.68 6.94 3.18
C GLU A 131 0.29 7.69 4.12
N THR A 132 0.84 7.03 5.16
CA THR A 132 1.67 7.70 6.16
C THR A 132 3.17 7.56 5.93
N GLU A 133 3.63 6.41 5.42
CA GLU A 133 5.07 6.14 5.27
C GLU A 133 5.54 6.33 3.83
N ILE A 134 4.80 5.76 2.86
CA ILE A 134 5.26 5.71 1.47
C ILE A 134 4.92 7.01 0.73
N LYS A 135 3.67 7.37 0.70
CA LYS A 135 3.15 8.47 -0.12
C LYS A 135 3.79 9.83 0.15
N PRO A 136 4.07 10.25 1.40
CA PRO A 136 4.76 11.52 1.66
C PRO A 136 6.16 11.55 1.08
N SER A 137 6.93 10.47 1.26
CA SER A 137 8.30 10.35 0.73
C SER A 137 8.31 10.28 -0.80
N PHE A 138 7.41 9.50 -1.41
CA PHE A 138 7.30 9.34 -2.87
C PHE A 138 6.91 10.63 -3.60
N LYS A 139 6.05 11.46 -3.00
CA LYS A 139 5.72 12.80 -3.53
C LYS A 139 6.93 13.71 -3.62
N ASN A 140 7.92 13.50 -2.78
CA ASN A 140 9.16 14.26 -2.74
C ASN A 140 10.28 13.58 -3.56
N GLY A 141 10.01 12.46 -4.25
CA GLY A 141 11.01 11.70 -4.99
C GLY A 141 11.93 10.85 -4.11
N GLN A 142 11.65 10.74 -2.82
CA GLN A 142 12.44 10.01 -1.83
C GLN A 142 11.98 8.54 -1.76
N TYR A 143 12.18 7.81 -2.85
CA TYR A 143 11.66 6.44 -2.99
C TYR A 143 12.26 5.47 -1.98
N TYR A 144 13.59 5.47 -1.85
CA TYR A 144 14.29 4.64 -0.88
C TYR A 144 13.78 4.86 0.54
N GLU A 145 13.69 6.14 0.97
CA GLU A 145 13.26 6.50 2.33
C GLU A 145 11.84 6.01 2.63
N GLY A 146 10.92 6.16 1.67
CA GLY A 146 9.54 5.67 1.80
C GLY A 146 9.47 4.15 1.94
N LEU A 147 10.28 3.42 1.16
CA LEU A 147 10.33 1.97 1.21
C LEU A 147 11.05 1.45 2.46
N ASP A 148 12.12 2.09 2.88
CA ASP A 148 12.84 1.72 4.09
C ASP A 148 11.96 1.91 5.34
N LYS A 149 11.28 3.05 5.47
CA LYS A 149 10.33 3.31 6.56
C LYS A 149 9.17 2.32 6.56
N SER A 150 8.53 2.12 5.41
CA SER A 150 7.37 1.24 5.31
C SER A 150 7.71 -0.22 5.63
N THR A 151 8.83 -0.73 5.12
CA THR A 151 9.29 -2.09 5.44
C THR A 151 9.66 -2.23 6.91
N THR A 152 10.25 -1.20 7.54
CA THR A 152 10.51 -1.18 8.99
C THR A 152 9.20 -1.26 9.80
N VAL A 153 8.18 -0.49 9.42
CA VAL A 153 6.85 -0.54 10.06
C VAL A 153 6.22 -1.92 9.90
N VAL A 154 6.26 -2.49 8.70
CA VAL A 154 5.78 -3.86 8.45
C VAL A 154 6.47 -4.86 9.38
N MET A 155 7.81 -4.85 9.44
CA MET A 155 8.59 -5.75 10.29
C MET A 155 8.22 -5.61 11.77
N ASN A 156 8.02 -4.38 12.25
CA ASN A 156 7.63 -4.12 13.65
C ASN A 156 6.21 -4.62 13.96
N LEU A 157 5.27 -4.50 13.02
CA LEU A 157 3.92 -5.06 13.16
C LEU A 157 3.96 -6.58 13.22
N LEU A 158 4.72 -7.21 12.34
CA LEU A 158 4.84 -8.67 12.26
C LEU A 158 5.60 -9.27 13.45
N SER A 159 6.52 -8.53 14.06
CA SER A 159 7.24 -8.94 15.28
C SER A 159 6.46 -8.69 16.58
N GLY A 160 5.28 -8.06 16.49
CA GLY A 160 4.47 -7.73 17.66
C GLY A 160 5.01 -6.58 18.52
N VAL A 161 5.99 -5.82 18.03
CA VAL A 161 6.51 -4.62 18.73
C VAL A 161 5.39 -3.61 18.98
N PHE A 162 4.45 -3.49 18.03
CA PHE A 162 3.19 -2.78 18.23
C PHE A 162 2.04 -3.46 17.46
N THR A 163 0.84 -3.30 17.99
CA THR A 163 -0.35 -3.85 17.35
C THR A 163 -0.89 -2.90 16.28
N GLY A 164 -1.65 -3.44 15.31
CA GLY A 164 -2.31 -2.64 14.30
C GLY A 164 -3.18 -1.52 14.87
N ASP A 165 -3.81 -1.73 16.02
CA ASP A 165 -4.64 -0.71 16.70
C ASP A 165 -3.81 0.41 17.32
N GLN A 166 -2.63 0.11 17.85
CA GLN A 166 -1.67 1.12 18.33
C GLN A 166 -1.16 1.94 17.16
N TYR A 167 -0.81 1.30 16.04
CA TYR A 167 -0.38 1.98 14.82
C TYR A 167 -1.48 2.89 14.25
N LYS A 168 -2.76 2.46 14.24
CA LYS A 168 -3.89 3.29 13.83
C LYS A 168 -4.07 4.54 14.68
N LYS A 169 -3.75 4.48 15.98
CA LYS A 169 -3.90 5.58 16.92
C LYS A 169 -2.74 6.56 16.94
N SER A 170 -1.57 6.18 16.42
CA SER A 170 -0.43 7.08 16.32
C SER A 170 -0.77 8.26 15.42
N PRO A 171 -0.65 9.52 15.88
CA PRO A 171 -0.81 10.67 15.00
C PRO A 171 0.27 10.59 13.91
N ALA A 172 -0.11 10.74 12.66
CA ALA A 172 0.86 10.97 11.60
C ALA A 172 1.74 12.16 12.01
N GLU A 173 3.06 12.03 11.94
CA GLU A 173 4.05 13.01 12.46
C GLU A 173 3.88 14.46 11.96
N GLY A 174 2.95 14.74 11.05
CA GLY A 174 2.61 16.10 10.59
C GLY A 174 1.64 16.89 11.46
N GLY A 175 0.93 16.24 12.41
CA GLY A 175 -0.14 16.91 13.18
C GLY A 175 0.36 17.75 14.37
N ALA A 176 1.46 17.37 15.01
CA ALA A 176 1.98 18.07 16.19
C ALA A 176 2.61 19.42 15.84
N ILE A 177 3.31 19.51 14.71
CA ILE A 177 3.93 20.76 14.24
C ILE A 177 2.86 21.76 13.81
N GLY A 178 1.80 21.32 13.13
CA GLY A 178 0.67 22.17 12.75
C GLY A 178 -0.06 22.77 13.95
N GLY A 179 -0.24 21.98 15.02
CA GLY A 179 -0.84 22.46 16.27
C GLY A 179 0.02 23.51 16.98
N ILE A 180 1.34 23.31 17.01
CA ILE A 180 2.27 24.27 17.62
C ILE A 180 2.33 25.57 16.80
N ILE A 181 2.39 25.49 15.48
CA ILE A 181 2.36 26.67 14.60
C ILE A 181 1.03 27.43 14.77
N PHE A 182 -0.09 26.73 14.83
CA PHE A 182 -1.40 27.35 15.09
C PHE A 182 -1.44 28.07 16.44
N LEU A 183 -0.92 27.46 17.50
CA LEU A 183 -0.83 28.10 18.82
C LEU A 183 0.11 29.32 18.82
N ILE A 184 1.23 29.26 18.10
CA ILE A 184 2.15 30.40 17.94
C ILE A 184 1.46 31.53 17.18
N ILE A 185 0.75 31.25 16.09
CA ILE A 185 -0.01 32.25 15.32
C ILE A 185 -1.11 32.86 16.19
N LEU A 186 -1.86 32.04 16.92
CA LEU A 186 -2.91 32.49 17.83
C LEU A 186 -2.34 33.38 18.95
N PHE A 187 -1.19 32.99 19.52
CA PHE A 187 -0.47 33.79 20.53
C PHE A 187 -0.04 35.14 19.95
N PHE A 188 0.51 35.17 18.73
CA PHE A 188 0.89 36.42 18.05
C PHE A 188 -0.33 37.32 17.76
N ILE A 189 -1.45 36.74 17.34
CA ILE A 189 -2.69 37.50 17.11
C ILE A 189 -3.20 38.13 18.42
N ILE A 190 -3.21 37.37 19.51
CA ILE A 190 -3.65 37.85 20.83
C ILE A 190 -2.69 38.93 21.37
N PHE A 191 -1.37 38.74 21.21
CA PHE A 191 -0.37 39.69 21.69
C PHE A 191 -0.33 40.96 20.85
N ARG A 192 -0.47 40.86 19.53
CA ARG A 192 -0.54 42.01 18.63
C ARG A 192 -1.81 42.85 18.84
N SER A 193 -2.90 42.24 19.29
CA SER A 193 -4.15 42.91 19.65
C SER A 193 -4.02 43.79 20.92
N ARG A 194 -2.94 43.60 21.69
CA ARG A 194 -2.72 44.31 22.96
C ARG A 194 -1.93 45.61 22.82
N SER A 195 -1.39 45.91 21.63
CA SER A 195 -0.58 47.10 21.38
C SER A 195 -1.28 48.04 20.40
N GLY A 196 -2.34 48.66 20.80
CA GLY A 196 -2.99 49.71 20.00
C GLY A 196 -4.41 50.01 20.43
N GLY A 197 -4.59 51.07 21.23
CA GLY A 197 -5.71 52.00 21.34
C GLY A 197 -7.13 51.46 21.22
N SER A 198 -7.78 51.45 22.37
CA SER A 198 -9.23 51.57 22.59
C SER A 198 -10.10 51.88 21.37
N ARG A 199 -10.97 50.92 21.01
CA ARG A 199 -12.36 51.22 20.65
C ARG A 199 -13.25 50.10 21.12
N SER A 200 -14.09 50.45 22.09
CA SER A 200 -15.19 49.71 22.63
C SER A 200 -16.05 49.09 21.54
N LEU A 201 -16.13 47.76 21.52
CA LEU A 201 -17.32 47.07 21.04
C LEU A 201 -17.65 45.94 22.01
N GLY A 202 -18.68 46.24 22.81
CA GLY A 202 -19.71 45.33 23.30
C GLY A 202 -19.28 44.13 24.11
N ARG A 203 -19.19 44.35 25.43
CA ARG A 203 -19.92 43.58 26.47
C ARG A 203 -19.96 42.07 26.30
N ASN A 204 -19.12 41.43 27.13
CA ASN A 204 -19.49 40.20 27.85
C ASN A 204 -20.04 39.05 27.04
N LEU A 205 -19.20 38.49 26.18
CA LEU A 205 -19.34 37.06 25.91
C LEU A 205 -18.34 36.33 26.81
N PRO A 206 -18.79 35.55 27.79
CA PRO A 206 -17.89 34.79 28.66
C PRO A 206 -17.12 33.79 27.81
N PHE A 207 -15.81 33.65 28.11
CA PHE A 207 -14.86 32.76 27.43
C PHE A 207 -15.39 31.33 27.25
N TRP A 208 -16.21 30.83 28.19
CA TRP A 208 -16.84 29.51 28.11
C TRP A 208 -17.87 29.40 26.96
N LEU A 209 -18.47 30.50 26.52
CA LEU A 209 -19.42 30.48 25.39
C LEU A 209 -18.70 30.36 24.05
N ALA A 210 -17.49 30.96 23.93
CA ALA A 210 -16.61 30.75 22.78
C ALA A 210 -16.06 29.31 22.74
N LEU A 211 -15.76 28.75 23.91
CA LEU A 211 -15.35 27.36 24.04
C LEU A 211 -16.49 26.36 23.72
N GLY A 212 -17.72 26.72 24.09
CA GLY A 212 -18.92 25.94 23.77
C GLY A 212 -19.25 25.91 22.28
N MET A 213 -18.98 27.01 21.55
CA MET A 213 -19.15 27.07 20.09
C MET A 213 -18.06 26.27 19.36
N MET A 214 -16.87 26.07 19.95
CA MET A 214 -15.80 25.28 19.39
C MET A 214 -15.96 23.77 19.67
N SER A 215 -16.76 23.40 20.66
CA SER A 215 -17.10 22.00 20.94
C SER A 215 -18.44 21.59 20.30
N GLY A 216 -19.03 22.48 19.50
CA GLY A 216 -20.30 22.28 18.84
C GLY A 216 -20.23 21.30 17.68
N SER A 217 -20.95 20.24 17.90
CA SER A 217 -21.57 19.36 16.92
C SER A 217 -20.67 18.33 16.27
N ARG A 218 -20.42 17.28 16.98
CA ARG A 218 -20.47 15.96 16.39
C ARG A 218 -21.89 15.69 15.90
N ASN A 219 -22.23 16.26 14.75
CA ASN A 219 -23.28 15.66 13.94
C ASN A 219 -22.71 14.36 13.42
N SER A 220 -23.10 13.29 14.09
CA SER A 220 -23.16 11.94 13.60
C SER A 220 -24.02 11.98 12.33
N HIS A 221 -23.39 12.28 11.20
CA HIS A 221 -23.91 11.83 9.92
C HIS A 221 -23.53 10.37 9.83
N SER A 222 -24.46 9.54 10.25
CA SER A 222 -24.60 8.16 9.79
C SER A 222 -24.77 8.22 8.27
N GLY A 223 -23.68 8.42 7.56
CA GLY A 223 -23.57 8.08 6.17
C GLY A 223 -23.55 6.57 6.12
N SER A 224 -24.69 5.97 5.90
CA SER A 224 -24.84 4.62 5.42
C SER A 224 -24.10 4.57 4.07
N PHE A 225 -22.81 4.28 4.10
CA PHE A 225 -22.14 3.73 2.94
C PHE A 225 -22.74 2.35 2.75
N GLY A 226 -23.59 2.30 1.73
CA GLY A 226 -24.25 1.11 1.26
C GLY A 226 -23.24 -0.05 1.26
N GLY A 227 -23.69 -1.14 1.89
CA GLY A 227 -22.96 -2.38 1.91
C GLY A 227 -22.44 -2.73 0.53
N PHE A 228 -21.14 -2.70 0.38
CA PHE A 228 -20.48 -3.57 -0.56
C PHE A 228 -20.63 -4.96 0.01
N SER A 229 -21.75 -5.57 -0.32
CA SER A 229 -21.91 -7.01 -0.31
C SER A 229 -20.72 -7.54 -1.12
N SER A 230 -19.70 -8.05 -0.45
CA SER A 230 -18.72 -8.90 -1.09
C SER A 230 -19.50 -10.12 -1.56
N GLY A 231 -19.94 -10.04 -2.82
CA GLY A 231 -20.40 -11.20 -3.54
C GLY A 231 -19.25 -12.19 -3.52
N GLY A 232 -19.44 -13.27 -2.75
CA GLY A 232 -18.56 -14.43 -2.77
C GLY A 232 -18.59 -15.04 -4.18
N GLY A 233 -17.78 -14.50 -5.07
CA GLY A 233 -17.29 -15.17 -6.25
C GLY A 233 -16.14 -16.05 -5.78
N GLY A 234 -16.43 -17.31 -5.52
CA GLY A 234 -15.40 -18.32 -5.31
C GLY A 234 -14.56 -18.41 -6.58
N PHE A 235 -13.44 -17.73 -6.59
CA PHE A 235 -12.38 -18.02 -7.55
C PHE A 235 -11.78 -19.35 -7.11
N GLY A 236 -12.01 -20.37 -7.97
CA GLY A 236 -11.51 -21.72 -7.77
C GLY A 236 -10.04 -21.69 -7.42
N GLY A 237 -9.71 -22.35 -6.31
CA GLY A 237 -8.36 -22.49 -5.82
C GLY A 237 -7.43 -23.03 -6.93
N PHE A 238 -6.50 -22.22 -7.38
CA PHE A 238 -5.36 -22.68 -8.15
C PHE A 238 -4.40 -23.38 -7.18
N SER A 239 -4.55 -24.67 -7.05
CA SER A 239 -3.59 -25.56 -6.42
C SER A 239 -2.40 -25.75 -7.35
N GLY A 240 -1.36 -24.94 -7.16
CA GLY A 240 -0.14 -25.08 -7.95
C GLY A 240 1.09 -24.51 -7.23
N GLY A 241 1.93 -25.41 -6.69
CA GLY A 241 3.33 -25.16 -6.35
C GLY A 241 3.59 -24.54 -4.99
N GLY A 242 4.34 -25.21 -4.17
CA GLY A 242 4.96 -25.00 -2.86
C GLY A 242 5.23 -23.61 -2.28
N GLY A 243 4.38 -22.61 -2.53
CA GLY A 243 4.48 -21.26 -2.00
C GLY A 243 3.23 -20.86 -1.24
N GLY A 244 3.30 -19.73 -0.55
CA GLY A 244 2.19 -19.15 0.16
C GLY A 244 1.02 -18.79 -0.75
N SER A 245 -0.19 -18.84 -0.23
CA SER A 245 -1.40 -18.46 -0.95
C SER A 245 -1.71 -16.99 -0.70
N PHE A 246 -2.08 -16.28 -1.79
CA PHE A 246 -2.50 -14.89 -1.76
C PHE A 246 -3.98 -14.80 -2.11
N GLY A 247 -4.77 -14.13 -1.26
CA GLY A 247 -6.22 -14.00 -1.43
C GLY A 247 -6.68 -12.76 -2.17
N GLY A 248 -5.76 -11.92 -2.64
CA GLY A 248 -6.09 -10.61 -3.19
C GLY A 248 -6.45 -9.57 -2.10
N GLY A 249 -6.26 -9.89 -0.82
CA GLY A 249 -6.27 -8.92 0.28
C GLY A 249 -5.14 -7.91 0.16
N GLY A 250 -5.20 -6.85 0.98
CA GLY A 250 -4.22 -5.77 0.97
C GLY A 250 -4.81 -4.42 0.58
N ALA A 251 -3.95 -3.47 0.26
CA ALA A 251 -4.42 -2.14 -0.12
C ALA A 251 -3.53 -1.51 -1.19
N GLY A 252 -4.15 -0.68 -1.99
CA GLY A 252 -3.48 0.14 -2.98
C GLY A 252 -3.58 1.63 -2.70
N GLY A 253 -2.70 2.40 -3.34
CA GLY A 253 -2.70 3.85 -3.29
C GLY A 253 -1.97 4.45 -4.46
N SER A 254 -2.08 5.77 -4.59
CA SER A 254 -1.35 6.60 -5.57
C SER A 254 -0.71 7.79 -4.87
N TRP A 255 0.38 8.32 -5.41
CA TRP A 255 1.13 9.47 -4.88
C TRP A 255 1.31 10.62 -5.87
#